data_ab82165bb1721d26ee0dfcc33d7bbabe
#
_entry.id   ab82165bb1721d26ee0dfcc33d7bbabe
#
_cell.length_a   1.000
_cell.length_b   1.000
_cell.length_c   1.000
_cell.angle_alpha   90.00
_cell.angle_beta   90.00
_cell.angle_gamma   90.00
#
_symmetry.space_group_name_H-M   'P 1'
#
loop_
_entity.id
_entity.type
_entity.pdbx_description
1 polymer ?
#
loop_
_entity_poly.entity_id
_entity_poly.type
_entity_poly.pdbx_seq_one_letter_code
_entity_poly.pdbx_strand_id
1 'polypeptide(L)'
;MSMTPLLFSVRIPTLVAIFWRKWLARTDEVAATPRSILVFRLDQLGDVVLTTPLFRELKRMYPRARCTAVVQPAYRAILTTNHSVDENLPLHEVKAKWLPARARRLASALWFYWTHLRHRQFDLALTPRWDVDESLATMLCVLTNAGRRVGHSEQVSKAKRLVNRGFDGAFDVIVPPGPVRHEMDRNLAIIEALGGRVEDRGLEICLTANDRKFASELLTHHERGRIVVAIGIGGRAASRKWPLESYAELTARLNQHARVQPILVCAREEEAEAEKLSDLLAVRPYILSGVPLRAACAVLERCDLFVGNDSATAHLAAAMECPTVVVSRHPQGGDPDHANSPVRFGPRCLRYRVVQPAVGAGDCRSACGSTEPHCIKLVTVEMVASAALDLLRKEQCAAVPHEIQRSSVVAAVIRSNDEVSVPISTGAI
;
A
#
# COMPACT_ATOMS: atom_id res chain seq x y z
N MET A 1 10.58 19.01 -7.84
CA MET A 1 11.50 18.40 -8.83
C MET A 1 11.18 18.95 -10.21
N SER A 2 12.19 19.33 -11.00
CA SER A 2 11.96 19.77 -12.38
C SER A 2 11.40 18.60 -13.21
N MET A 3 10.35 18.85 -14.02
CA MET A 3 9.66 17.83 -14.82
C MET A 3 10.46 17.41 -16.07
N THR A 4 11.39 18.25 -16.53
CA THR A 4 12.24 18.01 -17.70
C THR A 4 13.00 16.69 -17.67
N PRO A 5 13.59 16.27 -16.53
CA PRO A 5 14.28 14.99 -16.42
C PRO A 5 13.43 13.75 -16.65
N LEU A 6 12.15 13.77 -16.24
CA LEU A 6 11.23 12.64 -16.39
C LEU A 6 10.77 12.47 -17.85
N LEU A 7 10.63 13.56 -18.59
CA LEU A 7 10.30 13.52 -20.00
C LEU A 7 11.27 12.64 -20.81
N PHE A 8 12.57 12.77 -20.57
CA PHE A 8 13.58 12.00 -21.31
C PHE A 8 13.79 10.59 -20.76
N SER A 9 13.72 10.39 -19.44
CA SER A 9 14.09 9.11 -18.82
C SER A 9 13.00 8.06 -18.83
N VAL A 10 11.74 8.46 -18.92
CA VAL A 10 10.59 7.54 -18.88
C VAL A 10 9.80 7.60 -20.19
N ARG A 11 9.51 8.80 -20.66
CA ARG A 11 8.64 8.99 -21.83
C ARG A 11 9.23 8.44 -23.12
N ILE A 12 10.48 8.78 -23.46
CA ILE A 12 11.07 8.35 -24.72
C ILE A 12 11.18 6.82 -24.81
N PRO A 13 11.76 6.10 -23.82
CA PRO A 13 11.83 4.64 -23.87
C PRO A 13 10.44 3.98 -24.01
N THR A 14 9.43 4.51 -23.32
CA THR A 14 8.07 3.98 -23.39
C THR A 14 7.43 4.21 -24.76
N LEU A 15 7.58 5.41 -25.35
CA LEU A 15 7.07 5.70 -26.69
C LEU A 15 7.76 4.86 -27.77
N VAL A 16 9.06 4.61 -27.63
CA VAL A 16 9.80 3.70 -28.51
C VAL A 16 9.21 2.29 -28.40
N ALA A 17 9.00 1.78 -27.20
CA ALA A 17 8.38 0.46 -26.99
C ALA A 17 6.97 0.39 -27.61
N ILE A 18 6.13 1.43 -27.43
CA ILE A 18 4.79 1.51 -28.02
C ILE A 18 4.86 1.50 -29.55
N PHE A 19 5.78 2.25 -30.15
CA PHE A 19 5.98 2.29 -31.61
C PHE A 19 6.40 0.92 -32.16
N TRP A 20 7.42 0.30 -31.59
CA TRP A 20 7.89 -1.03 -31.99
C TRP A 20 6.81 -2.09 -31.88
N ARG A 21 5.99 -2.04 -30.80
CA ARG A 21 4.86 -2.96 -30.65
C ARG A 21 3.85 -2.84 -31.80
N LYS A 22 3.46 -1.61 -32.18
CA LYS A 22 2.53 -1.41 -33.31
C LYS A 22 3.06 -2.01 -34.61
N TRP A 23 4.36 -2.07 -34.76
CA TRP A 23 5.04 -2.62 -35.94
C TRP A 23 5.17 -4.15 -35.90
N LEU A 24 5.29 -4.73 -34.68
CA LEU A 24 5.47 -6.15 -34.44
C LEU A 24 4.16 -6.85 -33.98
N ALA A 25 3.04 -6.15 -34.02
CA ALA A 25 1.78 -6.65 -33.48
C ALA A 25 1.40 -8.01 -34.12
N ARG A 26 1.42 -9.07 -33.30
CA ARG A 26 0.78 -10.34 -33.62
C ARG A 26 -0.70 -10.19 -33.37
N THR A 27 -1.49 -10.62 -34.33
CA THR A 27 -2.95 -10.74 -34.22
C THR A 27 -3.33 -12.03 -33.50
N ASP A 28 -2.75 -12.27 -32.33
CA ASP A 28 -3.15 -13.43 -31.53
C ASP A 28 -4.54 -13.15 -30.95
N GLU A 29 -5.46 -14.10 -31.09
CA GLU A 29 -6.79 -14.01 -30.48
C GLU A 29 -6.65 -13.77 -28.97
N VAL A 30 -7.23 -12.65 -28.53
CA VAL A 30 -7.25 -12.33 -27.09
C VAL A 30 -8.14 -13.33 -26.38
N ALA A 31 -7.59 -14.13 -25.50
CA ALA A 31 -8.34 -15.12 -24.73
C ALA A 31 -9.52 -14.43 -24.00
N ALA A 32 -10.73 -14.93 -24.21
CA ALA A 32 -11.94 -14.42 -23.57
C ALA A 32 -11.84 -14.43 -22.04
N THR A 33 -11.12 -15.43 -21.49
CA THR A 33 -10.84 -15.59 -20.06
C THR A 33 -9.33 -15.72 -19.85
N PRO A 34 -8.67 -14.74 -19.24
CA PRO A 34 -7.22 -14.78 -19.00
C PRO A 34 -6.86 -15.91 -18.04
N ARG A 35 -5.78 -16.66 -18.35
CA ARG A 35 -5.16 -17.68 -17.50
C ARG A 35 -3.87 -17.19 -16.85
N SER A 36 -3.29 -16.12 -17.37
CA SER A 36 -2.05 -15.52 -16.88
C SER A 36 -2.19 -14.01 -16.80
N ILE A 37 -2.01 -13.47 -15.60
CA ILE A 37 -2.17 -12.05 -15.29
C ILE A 37 -0.87 -11.51 -14.74
N LEU A 38 -0.42 -10.36 -15.23
CA LEU A 38 0.77 -9.64 -14.75
C LEU A 38 0.38 -8.27 -14.25
N VAL A 39 0.77 -7.92 -13.03
CA VAL A 39 0.50 -6.62 -12.41
C VAL A 39 1.80 -5.92 -12.05
N PHE A 40 2.04 -4.74 -12.60
CA PHE A 40 3.21 -3.92 -12.28
C PHE A 40 2.86 -2.90 -11.19
N ARG A 41 3.39 -3.08 -9.97
CA ARG A 41 3.25 -2.13 -8.85
C ARG A 41 4.62 -1.75 -8.30
N LEU A 42 5.32 -0.88 -9.02
CA LEU A 42 6.69 -0.46 -8.76
C LEU A 42 6.79 0.81 -7.91
N ASP A 43 5.71 1.19 -7.24
CA ASP A 43 5.58 2.39 -6.43
C ASP A 43 6.03 2.17 -4.98
N GLN A 44 5.56 3.00 -4.05
CA GLN A 44 5.93 2.93 -2.64
C GLN A 44 5.16 1.83 -1.88
N LEU A 45 5.60 1.50 -0.67
CA LEU A 45 5.00 0.48 0.19
C LEU A 45 3.48 0.69 0.40
N GLY A 46 3.05 1.94 0.68
CA GLY A 46 1.63 2.26 0.84
C GLY A 46 0.82 1.94 -0.41
N ASP A 47 1.37 2.23 -1.59
CA ASP A 47 0.72 1.91 -2.87
C ASP A 47 0.57 0.39 -3.08
N VAL A 48 1.56 -0.40 -2.67
CA VAL A 48 1.48 -1.88 -2.72
C VAL A 48 0.35 -2.38 -1.82
N VAL A 49 0.27 -1.87 -0.59
CA VAL A 49 -0.81 -2.21 0.36
C VAL A 49 -2.18 -1.84 -0.21
N LEU A 50 -2.33 -0.63 -0.75
CA LEU A 50 -3.58 -0.14 -1.36
C LEU A 50 -3.96 -0.88 -2.67
N THR A 51 -3.08 -1.74 -3.19
CA THR A 51 -3.36 -2.56 -4.38
C THR A 51 -3.80 -3.98 -4.00
N THR A 52 -3.69 -4.39 -2.75
CA THR A 52 -4.05 -5.75 -2.33
C THR A 52 -5.51 -6.13 -2.64
N PRO A 53 -6.52 -5.24 -2.54
CA PRO A 53 -7.88 -5.56 -2.96
C PRO A 53 -8.00 -5.83 -4.47
N LEU A 54 -7.19 -5.17 -5.31
CA LEU A 54 -7.19 -5.43 -6.75
C LEU A 54 -6.77 -6.87 -7.06
N PHE A 55 -5.74 -7.41 -6.37
CA PHE A 55 -5.33 -8.80 -6.57
C PHE A 55 -6.45 -9.78 -6.19
N ARG A 56 -7.13 -9.53 -5.07
CA ARG A 56 -8.27 -10.34 -4.62
C ARG A 56 -9.42 -10.31 -5.63
N GLU A 57 -9.80 -9.14 -6.11
CA GLU A 57 -10.86 -9.00 -7.09
C GLU A 57 -10.50 -9.61 -8.45
N LEU A 58 -9.23 -9.51 -8.88
CA LEU A 58 -8.74 -10.21 -10.08
C LEU A 58 -8.85 -11.73 -9.92
N LYS A 59 -8.47 -12.28 -8.75
CA LYS A 59 -8.55 -13.71 -8.47
C LYS A 59 -10.00 -14.19 -8.38
N ARG A 60 -10.91 -13.34 -7.87
CA ARG A 60 -12.35 -13.61 -7.86
C ARG A 60 -12.94 -13.63 -9.27
N MET A 61 -12.59 -12.65 -10.09
CA MET A 61 -13.06 -12.54 -11.46
C MET A 61 -12.49 -13.65 -12.37
N TYR A 62 -11.22 -14.04 -12.10
CA TYR A 62 -10.51 -15.07 -12.86
C TYR A 62 -9.88 -16.12 -11.93
N PRO A 63 -10.67 -17.04 -11.33
CA PRO A 63 -10.20 -17.94 -10.29
C PRO A 63 -9.06 -18.88 -10.72
N ARG A 64 -9.03 -19.24 -12.01
CA ARG A 64 -8.03 -20.13 -12.60
C ARG A 64 -6.80 -19.40 -13.13
N ALA A 65 -6.80 -18.07 -13.12
CA ALA A 65 -5.69 -17.29 -13.60
C ALA A 65 -4.52 -17.32 -12.62
N ARG A 66 -3.31 -17.52 -13.13
CA ARG A 66 -2.07 -17.30 -12.38
C ARG A 66 -1.75 -15.81 -12.35
N CYS A 67 -1.73 -15.23 -11.17
CA CYS A 67 -1.44 -13.81 -10.96
C CYS A 67 0.03 -13.62 -10.55
N THR A 68 0.78 -12.89 -11.37
CA THR A 68 2.16 -12.49 -11.11
C THR A 68 2.23 -11.01 -10.79
N ALA A 69 2.82 -10.65 -9.66
CA ALA A 69 3.05 -9.26 -9.27
C ALA A 69 4.52 -8.89 -9.50
N VAL A 70 4.78 -7.70 -10.04
CA VAL A 70 6.12 -7.11 -10.13
C VAL A 70 6.17 -5.91 -9.19
N VAL A 71 7.07 -5.98 -8.20
CA VAL A 71 7.19 -4.97 -7.14
C VAL A 71 8.64 -4.59 -6.87
N GLN A 72 8.86 -3.55 -6.09
CA GLN A 72 10.19 -3.25 -5.56
C GLN A 72 10.61 -4.34 -4.54
N PRO A 73 11.91 -4.71 -4.49
CA PRO A 73 12.41 -5.76 -3.60
C PRO A 73 12.08 -5.53 -2.13
N ALA A 74 12.16 -4.28 -1.67
CA ALA A 74 11.87 -3.89 -0.29
C ALA A 74 10.42 -4.21 0.16
N TYR A 75 9.47 -4.27 -0.77
CA TYR A 75 8.05 -4.43 -0.48
C TYR A 75 7.51 -5.81 -0.84
N ARG A 76 8.36 -6.68 -1.39
CA ARG A 76 8.00 -8.04 -1.80
C ARG A 76 7.32 -8.83 -0.68
N ALA A 77 7.78 -8.67 0.55
CA ALA A 77 7.27 -9.40 1.71
C ALA A 77 5.76 -9.26 1.92
N ILE A 78 5.15 -8.13 1.54
CA ILE A 78 3.71 -7.87 1.69
C ILE A 78 2.87 -8.83 0.83
N LEU A 79 3.36 -9.18 -0.35
CA LEU A 79 2.63 -10.04 -1.30
C LEU A 79 3.07 -11.49 -1.27
N THR A 80 4.15 -11.85 -0.55
CA THR A 80 4.71 -13.21 -0.58
C THR A 80 3.76 -14.27 -0.04
N THR A 81 2.91 -13.91 0.89
CA THR A 81 1.91 -14.80 1.51
C THR A 81 0.48 -14.47 1.09
N ASN A 82 0.30 -13.54 0.16
CA ASN A 82 -1.03 -13.18 -0.32
C ASN A 82 -1.59 -14.29 -1.21
N HIS A 83 -2.76 -14.84 -0.86
CA HIS A 83 -3.38 -15.97 -1.56
C HIS A 83 -3.84 -15.64 -2.98
N SER A 84 -3.98 -14.34 -3.30
CA SER A 84 -4.39 -13.86 -4.62
C SER A 84 -3.20 -13.59 -5.55
N VAL A 85 -1.96 -13.79 -5.08
CA VAL A 85 -0.72 -13.59 -5.83
C VAL A 85 0.05 -14.90 -5.89
N ASP A 86 0.04 -15.56 -7.04
CA ASP A 86 0.70 -16.86 -7.23
C ASP A 86 2.23 -16.72 -7.39
N GLU A 87 2.70 -15.58 -7.87
CA GLU A 87 4.12 -15.28 -8.04
C GLU A 87 4.42 -13.80 -7.80
N ASN A 88 5.55 -13.54 -7.18
CA ASN A 88 5.96 -12.20 -6.81
C ASN A 88 7.42 -11.97 -7.23
N LEU A 89 7.63 -11.16 -8.27
CA LEU A 89 8.92 -10.87 -8.90
C LEU A 89 9.46 -9.51 -8.42
N PRO A 90 10.62 -9.48 -7.74
CA PRO A 90 11.25 -8.24 -7.35
C PRO A 90 12.04 -7.64 -8.50
N LEU A 91 11.78 -6.37 -8.85
CA LEU A 91 12.59 -5.62 -9.80
C LEU A 91 13.76 -4.96 -9.07
N HIS A 92 14.94 -5.55 -9.19
CA HIS A 92 16.18 -5.02 -8.60
C HIS A 92 16.82 -3.94 -9.45
N GLU A 93 17.39 -2.92 -8.80
CA GLU A 93 18.21 -1.93 -9.48
C GLU A 93 19.59 -2.50 -9.82
N VAL A 94 20.04 -2.26 -11.05
CA VAL A 94 21.39 -2.65 -11.50
C VAL A 94 22.45 -1.90 -10.70
N LYS A 95 23.44 -2.64 -10.16
CA LYS A 95 24.52 -2.11 -9.30
C LYS A 95 25.63 -1.38 -10.09
N ALA A 96 25.27 -0.58 -11.09
CA ALA A 96 26.21 0.19 -11.92
C ALA A 96 26.28 1.64 -11.44
N LYS A 97 26.97 1.90 -10.33
CA LYS A 97 27.06 3.25 -9.71
C LYS A 97 27.65 4.33 -10.63
N TRP A 98 28.43 3.93 -11.65
CA TRP A 98 29.00 4.83 -12.66
C TRP A 98 27.96 5.34 -13.67
N LEU A 99 26.80 4.67 -13.81
CA LEU A 99 25.72 5.15 -14.65
C LEU A 99 24.88 6.21 -13.93
N PRO A 100 24.43 7.26 -14.63
CA PRO A 100 23.41 8.17 -14.12
C PRO A 100 22.15 7.40 -13.66
N ALA A 101 21.49 7.87 -12.61
CA ALA A 101 20.31 7.20 -12.02
C ALA A 101 19.22 6.83 -13.05
N ARG A 102 19.06 7.67 -14.08
CA ARG A 102 18.11 7.43 -15.18
C ARG A 102 18.51 6.24 -16.05
N ALA A 103 19.80 6.17 -16.42
CA ALA A 103 20.33 5.07 -17.22
C ALA A 103 20.27 3.76 -16.41
N ARG A 104 20.55 3.80 -15.10
CA ARG A 104 20.40 2.63 -14.22
C ARG A 104 18.96 2.12 -14.20
N ARG A 105 17.98 3.01 -14.06
CA ARG A 105 16.55 2.63 -14.06
C ARG A 105 16.16 1.93 -15.36
N LEU A 106 16.54 2.49 -16.50
CA LEU A 106 16.28 1.87 -17.81
C LEU A 106 17.01 0.52 -17.95
N ALA A 107 18.28 0.47 -17.59
CA ALA A 107 19.06 -0.77 -17.62
C ALA A 107 18.44 -1.85 -16.70
N SER A 108 17.97 -1.46 -15.52
CA SER A 108 17.28 -2.37 -14.59
C SER A 108 15.98 -2.92 -15.18
N ALA A 109 15.16 -2.05 -15.79
CA ALA A 109 13.92 -2.46 -16.44
C ALA A 109 14.18 -3.41 -17.62
N LEU A 110 15.13 -3.10 -18.49
CA LEU A 110 15.50 -3.95 -19.62
C LEU A 110 16.13 -5.28 -19.19
N TRP A 111 17.01 -5.26 -18.19
CA TRP A 111 17.57 -6.47 -17.59
C TRP A 111 16.50 -7.36 -16.99
N PHE A 112 15.57 -6.77 -16.22
CA PHE A 112 14.43 -7.48 -15.63
C PHE A 112 13.54 -8.12 -16.71
N TYR A 113 13.19 -7.35 -17.75
CA TYR A 113 12.44 -7.90 -18.89
C TYR A 113 13.17 -9.08 -19.52
N TRP A 114 14.46 -8.93 -19.81
CA TRP A 114 15.25 -9.96 -20.47
C TRP A 114 15.38 -11.25 -19.65
N THR A 115 15.54 -11.12 -18.34
CA THR A 115 15.76 -12.27 -17.45
C THR A 115 14.47 -12.94 -16.99
N HIS A 116 13.38 -12.19 -16.81
CA HIS A 116 12.16 -12.69 -16.17
C HIS A 116 10.93 -12.71 -17.07
N LEU A 117 10.82 -11.87 -18.08
CA LEU A 117 9.57 -11.66 -18.80
C LEU A 117 9.61 -12.09 -20.28
N ARG A 118 10.75 -11.99 -20.97
CA ARG A 118 10.84 -12.16 -22.43
C ARG A 118 10.31 -13.48 -23.00
N HIS A 119 10.36 -14.55 -22.21
CA HIS A 119 9.89 -15.89 -22.60
C HIS A 119 8.53 -16.28 -22.02
N ARG A 120 7.90 -15.36 -21.31
CA ARG A 120 6.59 -15.57 -20.72
C ARG A 120 5.50 -14.96 -21.60
N GLN A 121 4.36 -15.62 -21.64
CA GLN A 121 3.15 -15.11 -22.27
C GLN A 121 2.15 -14.75 -21.19
N PHE A 122 1.58 -13.57 -21.30
CA PHE A 122 0.54 -13.09 -20.40
C PHE A 122 -0.71 -12.77 -21.20
N ASP A 123 -1.86 -13.23 -20.73
CA ASP A 123 -3.14 -12.89 -21.37
C ASP A 123 -3.56 -11.47 -21.00
N LEU A 124 -3.23 -11.04 -19.77
CA LEU A 124 -3.59 -9.74 -19.24
C LEU A 124 -2.40 -9.10 -18.50
N ALA A 125 -2.06 -7.86 -18.79
CA ALA A 125 -1.07 -7.08 -18.07
C ALA A 125 -1.66 -5.75 -17.59
N LEU A 126 -1.39 -5.38 -16.33
CA LEU A 126 -1.98 -4.25 -15.64
C LEU A 126 -0.91 -3.29 -15.12
N THR A 127 -1.16 -1.99 -15.26
CA THR A 127 -0.41 -0.91 -14.60
C THR A 127 -1.37 -0.05 -13.78
N PRO A 128 -1.63 -0.40 -12.50
CA PRO A 128 -2.64 0.30 -11.70
C PRO A 128 -2.23 1.70 -11.24
N ARG A 129 -1.07 2.20 -11.66
CA ARG A 129 -0.60 3.55 -11.32
C ARG A 129 -1.51 4.62 -11.94
N TRP A 130 -2.28 5.32 -11.09
CA TRP A 130 -3.12 6.43 -11.52
C TRP A 130 -2.31 7.68 -11.84
N ASP A 131 -1.32 8.00 -11.01
CA ASP A 131 -0.45 9.17 -11.15
C ASP A 131 0.66 8.96 -12.20
N VAL A 132 1.60 9.89 -12.31
CA VAL A 132 2.74 9.82 -13.23
C VAL A 132 3.47 8.48 -13.08
N ASP A 133 3.65 7.74 -14.18
CA ASP A 133 4.55 6.59 -14.22
C ASP A 133 6.00 7.08 -14.32
N GLU A 134 6.72 6.94 -13.23
CA GLU A 134 8.15 7.26 -13.12
C GLU A 134 9.03 6.00 -13.11
N SER A 135 8.41 4.82 -13.09
CA SER A 135 9.06 3.53 -12.83
C SER A 135 9.32 2.69 -14.08
N LEU A 136 8.89 3.16 -15.27
CA LEU A 136 8.90 2.41 -16.52
C LEU A 136 7.94 1.19 -16.52
N ALA A 137 6.95 1.17 -15.62
CA ALA A 137 5.96 0.10 -15.56
C ALA A 137 5.19 -0.05 -16.88
N THR A 138 4.80 1.08 -17.50
CA THR A 138 4.11 1.08 -18.78
C THR A 138 5.01 0.53 -19.91
N MET A 139 6.30 0.90 -19.94
CA MET A 139 7.25 0.34 -20.91
C MET A 139 7.37 -1.18 -20.75
N LEU A 140 7.56 -1.66 -19.54
CA LEU A 140 7.62 -3.09 -19.26
C LEU A 140 6.34 -3.81 -19.66
N CYS A 141 5.18 -3.23 -19.36
CA CYS A 141 3.87 -3.75 -19.76
C CYS A 141 3.77 -3.93 -21.28
N VAL A 142 4.24 -2.97 -22.06
CA VAL A 142 4.27 -3.04 -23.54
C VAL A 142 5.22 -4.14 -24.01
N LEU A 143 6.41 -4.23 -23.43
CA LEU A 143 7.44 -5.22 -23.81
C LEU A 143 7.01 -6.67 -23.57
N THR A 144 6.12 -6.94 -22.61
CA THR A 144 5.62 -8.30 -22.35
C THR A 144 4.79 -8.87 -23.49
N ASN A 145 4.36 -8.04 -24.43
CA ASN A 145 3.45 -8.43 -25.52
C ASN A 145 2.20 -9.19 -25.03
N ALA A 146 1.66 -8.77 -23.86
CA ALA A 146 0.45 -9.35 -23.30
C ALA A 146 -0.74 -9.20 -24.25
N GLY A 147 -1.63 -10.18 -24.28
CA GLY A 147 -2.81 -10.18 -25.14
C GLY A 147 -3.69 -8.95 -24.91
N ARG A 148 -3.87 -8.55 -23.66
CA ARG A 148 -4.63 -7.34 -23.29
C ARG A 148 -3.88 -6.54 -22.21
N ARG A 149 -3.79 -5.22 -22.36
CA ARG A 149 -3.14 -4.33 -21.40
C ARG A 149 -4.11 -3.30 -20.89
N VAL A 150 -4.06 -3.04 -19.58
CA VAL A 150 -4.97 -2.12 -18.89
C VAL A 150 -4.19 -1.13 -18.06
N GLY A 151 -4.58 0.13 -18.13
CA GLY A 151 -4.01 1.17 -17.30
C GLY A 151 -4.87 2.42 -17.28
N HIS A 152 -4.50 3.35 -16.40
CA HIS A 152 -5.20 4.65 -16.32
C HIS A 152 -4.73 5.59 -17.42
N SER A 153 -5.69 6.31 -18.02
CA SER A 153 -5.43 7.33 -19.05
C SER A 153 -4.38 8.35 -18.60
N GLU A 154 -3.59 8.82 -19.54
CA GLU A 154 -2.70 9.96 -19.33
C GLU A 154 -3.45 11.25 -19.00
N GLN A 155 -4.76 11.32 -19.28
CA GLN A 155 -5.61 12.49 -19.04
C GLN A 155 -6.07 12.65 -17.59
N VAL A 156 -5.79 11.68 -16.70
CA VAL A 156 -6.26 11.69 -15.30
C VAL A 156 -5.71 12.85 -14.47
N SER A 157 -4.53 13.37 -14.80
CA SER A 157 -3.98 14.57 -14.17
C SER A 157 -3.15 15.42 -15.13
N LYS A 158 -3.02 16.73 -14.83
CA LYS A 158 -2.16 17.64 -15.62
C LYS A 158 -0.72 17.16 -15.67
N ALA A 159 -0.19 16.66 -14.54
CA ALA A 159 1.18 16.14 -14.43
C ALA A 159 1.37 14.90 -15.31
N LYS A 160 0.46 13.92 -15.24
CA LYS A 160 0.52 12.70 -16.05
C LYS A 160 0.43 13.00 -17.54
N ARG A 161 -0.51 13.86 -17.94
CA ARG A 161 -0.67 14.31 -19.34
C ARG A 161 0.60 14.96 -19.89
N LEU A 162 1.36 15.67 -19.06
CA LEU A 162 2.60 16.29 -19.49
C LEU A 162 3.75 15.26 -19.57
N VAL A 163 3.95 14.47 -18.54
CA VAL A 163 5.09 13.54 -18.43
C VAL A 163 4.86 12.27 -19.25
N ASN A 164 3.67 11.68 -19.19
CA ASN A 164 3.34 10.41 -19.83
C ASN A 164 2.51 10.58 -21.13
N ARG A 165 2.62 11.72 -21.79
CA ARG A 165 1.91 11.99 -23.06
C ARG A 165 2.21 10.91 -24.10
N GLY A 166 1.15 10.29 -24.62
CA GLY A 166 1.20 9.21 -25.62
C GLY A 166 1.13 7.81 -24.98
N PHE A 167 1.05 7.69 -23.64
CA PHE A 167 1.01 6.39 -22.97
C PHE A 167 -0.34 5.67 -23.12
N ASP A 168 -1.42 6.38 -23.42
CA ASP A 168 -2.71 5.74 -23.74
C ASP A 168 -2.57 4.74 -24.90
N GLY A 169 -1.62 4.98 -25.82
CA GLY A 169 -1.29 4.03 -26.89
C GLY A 169 -0.67 2.70 -26.44
N ALA A 170 -0.32 2.56 -25.16
CA ALA A 170 0.17 1.32 -24.57
C ALA A 170 -0.96 0.34 -24.21
N PHE A 171 -2.17 0.84 -23.99
CA PHE A 171 -3.27 0.10 -23.39
C PHE A 171 -4.35 -0.26 -24.40
N ASP A 172 -4.93 -1.42 -24.24
CA ASP A 172 -6.08 -1.92 -24.99
C ASP A 172 -7.39 -1.56 -24.25
N VAL A 173 -7.31 -1.42 -22.90
CA VAL A 173 -8.37 -0.91 -22.04
C VAL A 173 -7.82 0.26 -21.23
N ILE A 174 -8.44 1.40 -21.37
CA ILE A 174 -8.03 2.62 -20.70
C ILE A 174 -9.07 2.97 -19.65
N VAL A 175 -8.65 3.09 -18.38
CA VAL A 175 -9.48 3.62 -17.31
C VAL A 175 -9.52 5.14 -17.47
N PRO A 176 -10.68 5.74 -17.80
CA PRO A 176 -10.78 7.17 -18.08
C PRO A 176 -10.60 8.02 -16.82
N PRO A 177 -10.39 9.34 -16.96
CA PRO A 177 -10.54 10.28 -15.86
C PRO A 177 -11.91 10.13 -15.18
N GLY A 178 -11.93 10.25 -13.87
CA GLY A 178 -13.14 10.14 -13.08
C GLY A 178 -13.13 11.13 -11.91
N PRO A 179 -14.16 11.09 -11.04
CA PRO A 179 -14.21 11.95 -9.86
C PRO A 179 -13.04 11.68 -8.91
N VAL A 180 -12.82 12.60 -7.99
CA VAL A 180 -11.85 12.41 -6.91
C VAL A 180 -12.18 11.14 -6.14
N ARG A 181 -11.21 10.23 -6.05
CA ARG A 181 -11.37 8.93 -5.38
C ARG A 181 -10.13 8.61 -4.56
N HIS A 182 -10.32 7.75 -3.58
CA HIS A 182 -9.21 7.14 -2.88
C HIS A 182 -8.36 6.27 -3.83
N GLU A 183 -7.06 6.18 -3.58
CA GLU A 183 -6.13 5.45 -4.46
C GLU A 183 -6.48 3.96 -4.59
N MET A 184 -6.98 3.35 -3.52
CA MET A 184 -7.52 1.99 -3.56
C MET A 184 -8.70 1.86 -4.53
N ASP A 185 -9.64 2.82 -4.52
CA ASP A 185 -10.80 2.82 -5.42
C ASP A 185 -10.37 3.06 -6.88
N ARG A 186 -9.29 3.83 -7.10
CA ARG A 186 -8.67 3.99 -8.43
C ARG A 186 -8.07 2.68 -8.92
N ASN A 187 -7.39 1.93 -8.04
CA ASN A 187 -6.89 0.59 -8.40
C ASN A 187 -8.06 -0.35 -8.77
N LEU A 188 -9.14 -0.32 -8.01
CA LEU A 188 -10.32 -1.16 -8.23
C LEU A 188 -11.15 -0.75 -9.47
N ALA A 189 -11.04 0.49 -9.94
CA ALA A 189 -11.66 0.92 -11.20
C ALA A 189 -11.16 0.12 -12.42
N ILE A 190 -10.00 -0.53 -12.31
CA ILE A 190 -9.50 -1.48 -13.32
C ILE A 190 -10.44 -2.69 -13.44
N ILE A 191 -10.96 -3.22 -12.33
CA ILE A 191 -11.93 -4.32 -12.33
C ILE A 191 -13.20 -3.91 -13.07
N GLU A 192 -13.71 -2.70 -12.79
CA GLU A 192 -14.88 -2.13 -13.44
C GLU A 192 -14.65 -1.95 -14.96
N ALA A 193 -13.45 -1.46 -15.33
CA ALA A 193 -13.06 -1.29 -16.75
C ALA A 193 -12.90 -2.63 -17.49
N LEU A 194 -12.63 -3.72 -16.78
CA LEU A 194 -12.61 -5.08 -17.32
C LEU A 194 -14.01 -5.73 -17.40
N GLY A 195 -15.06 -5.02 -16.98
CA GLY A 195 -16.43 -5.51 -16.94
C GLY A 195 -16.78 -6.31 -15.69
N GLY A 196 -15.91 -6.31 -14.67
CA GLY A 196 -16.13 -6.95 -13.39
C GLY A 196 -16.87 -6.05 -12.40
N ARG A 197 -17.25 -6.64 -11.26
CA ARG A 197 -17.83 -5.94 -10.11
C ARG A 197 -16.90 -6.07 -8.91
N VAL A 198 -16.69 -4.97 -8.20
CA VAL A 198 -15.93 -4.96 -6.94
C VAL A 198 -16.87 -5.39 -5.81
N GLU A 199 -16.50 -6.45 -5.10
CA GLU A 199 -17.28 -6.97 -3.97
C GLU A 199 -16.65 -6.64 -2.63
N ASP A 200 -15.31 -6.67 -2.51
CA ASP A 200 -14.60 -6.42 -1.28
C ASP A 200 -13.51 -5.35 -1.44
N ARG A 201 -13.57 -4.32 -0.61
CA ARG A 201 -12.64 -3.19 -0.59
C ARG A 201 -11.66 -3.25 0.59
N GLY A 202 -11.67 -4.31 1.40
CA GLY A 202 -10.76 -4.47 2.54
C GLY A 202 -9.30 -4.63 2.08
N LEU A 203 -8.38 -4.01 2.79
CA LEU A 203 -6.94 -4.25 2.61
C LEU A 203 -6.57 -5.65 3.09
N GLU A 204 -5.53 -6.25 2.51
CA GLU A 204 -5.14 -7.61 2.84
C GLU A 204 -3.62 -7.77 2.96
N ILE A 205 -3.15 -8.14 4.16
CA ILE A 205 -1.78 -8.61 4.38
C ILE A 205 -1.86 -9.93 5.13
N CYS A 206 -1.43 -11.02 4.49
CA CYS A 206 -1.51 -12.35 5.08
C CYS A 206 -0.28 -12.60 5.97
N LEU A 207 -0.52 -12.82 7.25
CA LEU A 207 0.52 -13.11 8.24
C LEU A 207 0.68 -14.63 8.44
N THR A 208 1.92 -15.08 8.59
CA THR A 208 2.26 -16.45 8.94
C THR A 208 2.25 -16.66 10.46
N ALA A 209 2.25 -17.94 10.89
CA ALA A 209 2.42 -18.28 12.30
C ALA A 209 3.73 -17.72 12.88
N ASN A 210 4.82 -17.71 12.10
CA ASN A 210 6.10 -17.14 12.53
C ASN A 210 6.03 -15.61 12.73
N ASP A 211 5.30 -14.89 11.88
CA ASP A 211 5.11 -13.44 12.05
C ASP A 211 4.35 -13.16 13.36
N ARG A 212 3.28 -13.92 13.65
CA ARG A 212 2.52 -13.79 14.91
C ARG A 212 3.29 -14.26 16.15
N LYS A 213 4.16 -15.28 16.00
CA LYS A 213 5.05 -15.71 17.06
C LYS A 213 6.00 -14.60 17.49
N PHE A 214 6.62 -13.90 16.52
CA PHE A 214 7.46 -12.74 16.79
C PHE A 214 6.72 -11.68 17.62
N ALA A 215 5.50 -11.32 17.23
CA ALA A 215 4.70 -10.34 17.97
C ALA A 215 4.35 -10.82 19.38
N SER A 216 4.07 -12.12 19.54
CA SER A 216 3.78 -12.71 20.86
C SER A 216 4.99 -12.70 21.77
N GLU A 217 6.17 -13.02 21.26
CA GLU A 217 7.42 -12.99 22.01
C GLU A 217 7.79 -11.56 22.43
N LEU A 218 7.66 -10.59 21.53
CA LEU A 218 7.91 -9.17 21.83
C LEU A 218 7.00 -8.68 22.96
N LEU A 219 5.72 -9.06 22.93
CA LEU A 219 4.71 -8.60 23.88
C LEU A 219 4.54 -9.53 25.09
N THR A 220 5.38 -10.57 25.26
CA THR A 220 5.30 -11.52 26.38
C THR A 220 5.41 -10.83 27.74
N HIS A 221 6.26 -9.83 27.85
CA HIS A 221 6.50 -9.06 29.09
C HIS A 221 5.61 -7.81 29.19
N HIS A 222 4.64 -7.68 28.29
CA HIS A 222 3.67 -6.60 28.37
C HIS A 222 2.83 -6.74 29.63
N GLU A 223 2.84 -5.72 30.49
CA GLU A 223 2.05 -5.71 31.71
C GLU A 223 0.55 -5.77 31.39
N ARG A 224 -0.14 -6.71 31.99
CA ARG A 224 -1.61 -6.80 31.83
C ARG A 224 -2.27 -5.51 32.26
N GLY A 225 -3.22 -5.03 31.45
CA GLY A 225 -3.98 -3.79 31.71
C GLY A 225 -3.33 -2.51 31.18
N ARG A 226 -2.21 -2.60 30.43
CA ARG A 226 -1.72 -1.48 29.59
C ARG A 226 -2.35 -1.54 28.21
N ILE A 227 -2.64 -0.39 27.62
CA ILE A 227 -2.96 -0.27 26.21
C ILE A 227 -1.66 -0.17 25.40
N VAL A 228 -1.59 -0.90 24.30
CA VAL A 228 -0.45 -0.92 23.39
C VAL A 228 -0.67 0.12 22.29
N VAL A 229 0.16 1.15 22.29
CA VAL A 229 0.06 2.24 21.31
C VAL A 229 1.26 2.21 20.38
N ALA A 230 1.02 1.87 19.11
CA ALA A 230 2.04 1.98 18.07
C ALA A 230 2.17 3.43 17.60
N ILE A 231 3.39 3.93 17.54
CA ILE A 231 3.73 5.30 17.12
C ILE A 231 4.58 5.23 15.86
N GLY A 232 4.03 5.70 14.74
CA GLY A 232 4.70 5.76 13.44
C GLY A 232 5.36 7.10 13.20
N ILE A 233 6.63 7.25 13.58
CA ILE A 233 7.37 8.50 13.44
C ILE A 233 7.86 8.77 12.02
N GLY A 234 7.84 7.75 11.16
CA GLY A 234 8.39 7.79 9.82
C GLY A 234 7.69 8.77 8.88
N GLY A 235 8.45 9.28 7.93
CA GLY A 235 7.94 10.14 6.88
C GLY A 235 8.98 10.39 5.80
N ARG A 236 8.58 10.28 4.52
CA ARG A 236 9.47 10.45 3.36
C ARG A 236 10.17 11.82 3.28
N ALA A 237 9.58 12.84 3.89
CA ALA A 237 10.12 14.18 3.94
C ALA A 237 9.95 14.77 5.36
N ALA A 238 10.89 15.58 5.80
CA ALA A 238 10.82 16.24 7.10
C ALA A 238 9.48 16.97 7.29
N SER A 239 9.00 17.64 6.26
CA SER A 239 7.72 18.37 6.29
C SER A 239 6.47 17.50 6.52
N ARG A 240 6.59 16.16 6.50
CA ARG A 240 5.51 15.22 6.83
C ARG A 240 5.62 14.66 8.24
N LYS A 241 6.70 14.97 8.95
CA LYS A 241 6.96 14.45 10.30
C LYS A 241 6.40 15.41 11.34
N TRP A 242 5.52 14.91 12.19
CA TRP A 242 5.05 15.62 13.38
C TRP A 242 6.19 15.70 14.40
N PRO A 243 6.35 16.79 15.17
CA PRO A 243 7.44 16.94 16.14
C PRO A 243 7.51 15.79 17.14
N LEU A 244 8.71 15.34 17.50
CA LEU A 244 8.90 14.23 18.45
C LEU A 244 8.37 14.59 19.83
N GLU A 245 8.52 15.83 20.24
CA GLU A 245 8.00 16.38 21.49
C GLU A 245 6.47 16.25 21.56
N SER A 246 5.81 16.43 20.42
CA SER A 246 4.36 16.28 20.34
C SER A 246 3.90 14.83 20.54
N TYR A 247 4.67 13.85 20.06
CA TYR A 247 4.39 12.42 20.35
C TYR A 247 4.62 12.09 21.83
N ALA A 248 5.66 12.67 22.45
CA ALA A 248 5.94 12.48 23.87
C ALA A 248 4.80 13.08 24.73
N GLU A 249 4.36 14.30 24.44
CA GLU A 249 3.24 14.94 25.12
C GLU A 249 1.93 14.16 24.90
N LEU A 250 1.65 13.70 23.68
CA LEU A 250 0.50 12.84 23.39
C LEU A 250 0.51 11.58 24.27
N THR A 251 1.65 10.89 24.35
CA THR A 251 1.80 9.69 25.15
C THR A 251 1.55 9.96 26.63
N ALA A 252 2.09 11.07 27.15
CA ALA A 252 1.83 11.51 28.52
C ALA A 252 0.34 11.78 28.79
N ARG A 253 -0.36 12.43 27.83
CA ARG A 253 -1.82 12.69 27.95
C ARG A 253 -2.63 11.40 27.89
N LEU A 254 -2.31 10.47 26.98
CA LEU A 254 -2.99 9.17 26.93
C LEU A 254 -2.76 8.39 28.24
N ASN A 255 -1.57 8.50 28.84
CA ASN A 255 -1.23 7.83 30.09
C ASN A 255 -2.00 8.39 31.33
N GLN A 256 -2.60 9.57 31.23
CA GLN A 256 -3.56 10.09 32.24
C GLN A 256 -4.88 9.32 32.25
N HIS A 257 -5.24 8.68 31.16
CA HIS A 257 -6.51 7.96 31.00
C HIS A 257 -6.36 6.45 31.12
N ALA A 258 -5.25 5.89 30.68
CA ALA A 258 -4.94 4.47 30.76
C ALA A 258 -3.42 4.29 30.72
N ARG A 259 -2.91 3.23 31.38
CA ARG A 259 -1.47 2.91 31.30
C ARG A 259 -1.09 2.56 29.87
N VAL A 260 -0.15 3.31 29.28
CA VAL A 260 0.29 3.13 27.89
C VAL A 260 1.59 2.35 27.85
N GLN A 261 1.68 1.38 26.92
CA GLN A 261 2.92 0.81 26.44
C GLN A 261 3.17 1.30 25.02
N PRO A 262 4.13 2.20 24.81
CA PRO A 262 4.44 2.68 23.47
C PRO A 262 5.29 1.68 22.70
N ILE A 263 5.05 1.60 21.37
CA ILE A 263 5.85 0.87 20.40
C ILE A 263 6.20 1.84 19.27
N LEU A 264 7.47 2.13 19.07
CA LEU A 264 7.92 3.00 17.98
C LEU A 264 8.13 2.15 16.71
N VAL A 265 7.47 2.50 15.63
CA VAL A 265 7.59 1.82 14.34
C VAL A 265 8.27 2.74 13.35
N CYS A 266 9.46 2.38 12.91
CA CYS A 266 10.28 3.22 12.03
C CYS A 266 11.14 2.39 11.06
N ALA A 267 11.58 3.03 9.99
CA ALA A 267 12.63 2.47 9.13
C ALA A 267 13.99 2.52 9.84
N ARG A 268 14.95 1.72 9.37
CA ARG A 268 16.30 1.70 9.97
C ARG A 268 16.98 3.07 9.93
N GLU A 269 16.73 3.83 8.89
CA GLU A 269 17.25 5.18 8.70
C GLU A 269 16.70 6.20 9.72
N GLU A 270 15.61 5.86 10.40
CA GLU A 270 14.91 6.70 11.37
C GLU A 270 15.17 6.25 12.83
N GLU A 271 16.05 5.27 13.04
CA GLU A 271 16.35 4.70 14.36
C GLU A 271 16.86 5.74 15.35
N ALA A 272 17.74 6.65 14.91
CA ALA A 272 18.23 7.74 15.74
C ALA A 272 17.11 8.72 16.17
N GLU A 273 16.07 8.92 15.35
CA GLU A 273 14.89 9.71 15.73
C GLU A 273 14.02 8.94 16.74
N ALA A 274 13.92 7.63 16.59
CA ALA A 274 13.20 6.77 17.52
C ALA A 274 13.86 6.75 18.91
N GLU A 275 15.19 6.70 18.96
CA GLU A 275 15.93 6.79 20.22
C GLU A 275 15.72 8.15 20.91
N LYS A 276 15.80 9.26 20.16
CA LYS A 276 15.48 10.59 20.71
C LYS A 276 14.06 10.65 21.28
N LEU A 277 13.08 10.06 20.60
CA LEU A 277 11.73 9.99 21.15
C LEU A 277 11.67 9.10 22.40
N SER A 278 12.38 7.97 22.39
CA SER A 278 12.48 7.08 23.56
C SER A 278 12.96 7.82 24.83
N ASP A 279 13.94 8.71 24.67
CA ASP A 279 14.47 9.52 25.79
C ASP A 279 13.44 10.56 26.32
N LEU A 280 12.48 10.97 25.49
CA LEU A 280 11.42 11.88 25.89
C LEU A 280 10.22 11.18 26.54
N LEU A 281 10.09 9.87 26.40
CA LEU A 281 8.97 9.10 26.92
C LEU A 281 9.16 8.68 28.37
N ALA A 282 8.13 8.83 29.20
CA ALA A 282 8.13 8.38 30.60
C ALA A 282 8.17 6.83 30.74
N VAL A 283 7.68 6.11 29.71
CA VAL A 283 7.71 4.65 29.65
C VAL A 283 8.59 4.24 28.49
N ARG A 284 9.58 3.39 28.74
CA ARG A 284 10.49 2.90 27.71
C ARG A 284 9.71 2.17 26.62
N PRO A 285 9.81 2.59 25.35
CA PRO A 285 9.10 1.95 24.26
C PRO A 285 9.80 0.66 23.78
N TYR A 286 9.08 -0.21 23.08
CA TYR A 286 9.70 -1.13 22.15
C TYR A 286 9.98 -0.40 20.84
N ILE A 287 11.17 -0.58 20.27
CA ILE A 287 11.55 0.05 19.00
C ILE A 287 11.59 -1.03 17.92
N LEU A 288 10.70 -0.92 16.93
CA LEU A 288 10.66 -1.76 15.75
C LEU A 288 11.38 -1.04 14.60
N SER A 289 12.72 -1.15 14.59
CA SER A 289 13.57 -0.62 13.53
C SER A 289 14.17 -1.78 12.73
N GLY A 290 14.07 -1.70 11.39
CA GLY A 290 14.68 -2.70 10.51
C GLY A 290 14.12 -4.12 10.63
N VAL A 291 12.99 -4.33 11.31
CA VAL A 291 12.33 -5.63 11.41
C VAL A 291 11.64 -6.00 10.09
N PRO A 292 11.45 -7.30 9.79
CA PRO A 292 10.68 -7.69 8.60
C PRO A 292 9.29 -7.08 8.59
N LEU A 293 8.84 -6.58 7.42
CA LEU A 293 7.56 -5.85 7.29
C LEU A 293 6.37 -6.62 7.87
N ARG A 294 6.27 -7.96 7.63
CA ARG A 294 5.16 -8.76 8.17
C ARG A 294 5.26 -8.95 9.67
N ALA A 295 6.48 -9.01 10.23
CA ALA A 295 6.66 -9.04 11.68
C ALA A 295 6.15 -7.73 12.31
N ALA A 296 6.45 -6.58 11.71
CA ALA A 296 5.87 -5.30 12.13
C ALA A 296 4.33 -5.29 12.00
N CYS A 297 3.79 -5.83 10.91
CA CYS A 297 2.33 -5.99 10.75
C CYS A 297 1.73 -6.87 11.85
N ALA A 298 2.39 -7.96 12.25
CA ALA A 298 1.91 -8.83 13.32
C ALA A 298 1.89 -8.14 14.69
N VAL A 299 2.82 -7.21 14.93
CA VAL A 299 2.78 -6.36 16.12
C VAL A 299 1.63 -5.35 16.03
N LEU A 300 1.45 -4.71 14.86
CA LEU A 300 0.34 -3.78 14.64
C LEU A 300 -1.04 -4.44 14.77
N GLU A 301 -1.18 -5.72 14.38
CA GLU A 301 -2.41 -6.53 14.59
C GLU A 301 -2.80 -6.63 16.09
N ARG A 302 -1.85 -6.45 16.99
CA ARG A 302 -2.04 -6.58 18.44
C ARG A 302 -2.07 -5.24 19.18
N CYS A 303 -1.89 -4.14 18.48
CA CYS A 303 -1.95 -2.81 19.06
C CYS A 303 -3.40 -2.35 19.21
N ASP A 304 -3.70 -1.69 20.31
CA ASP A 304 -5.00 -1.09 20.59
C ASP A 304 -5.19 0.22 19.82
N LEU A 305 -4.09 0.86 19.44
CA LEU A 305 -4.09 2.11 18.69
C LEU A 305 -2.79 2.27 17.90
N PHE A 306 -2.90 2.80 16.71
CA PHE A 306 -1.78 3.38 15.95
C PHE A 306 -1.96 4.91 15.86
N VAL A 307 -0.91 5.66 16.14
CA VAL A 307 -0.82 7.09 15.86
C VAL A 307 0.45 7.38 15.06
N GLY A 308 0.34 8.07 13.95
CA GLY A 308 1.54 8.36 13.16
C GLY A 308 1.32 9.36 12.04
N ASN A 309 2.41 9.67 11.36
CA ASN A 309 2.38 10.54 10.19
C ASN A 309 1.64 9.86 9.02
N ASP A 310 1.22 10.67 8.04
CA ASP A 310 0.76 10.19 6.73
C ASP A 310 1.92 9.48 6.00
N SER A 311 2.04 8.18 6.24
CA SER A 311 3.15 7.32 5.80
C SER A 311 2.68 5.90 5.51
N ALA A 312 3.57 5.09 4.94
CA ALA A 312 3.28 3.68 4.65
C ALA A 312 2.90 2.87 5.90
N THR A 313 3.45 3.21 7.08
CA THR A 313 3.16 2.52 8.35
C THR A 313 1.68 2.66 8.74
N ALA A 314 1.05 3.81 8.44
CA ALA A 314 -0.38 4.01 8.65
C ALA A 314 -1.24 3.06 7.79
N HIS A 315 -0.80 2.78 6.55
CA HIS A 315 -1.46 1.79 5.70
C HIS A 315 -1.26 0.36 6.18
N LEU A 316 -0.08 0.04 6.76
CA LEU A 316 0.15 -1.27 7.39
C LEU A 316 -0.77 -1.44 8.61
N ALA A 317 -0.87 -0.43 9.47
CA ALA A 317 -1.77 -0.46 10.62
C ALA A 317 -3.23 -0.62 10.20
N ALA A 318 -3.66 0.13 9.17
CA ALA A 318 -5.00 0.03 8.61
C ALA A 318 -5.29 -1.37 8.02
N ALA A 319 -4.31 -1.97 7.33
CA ALA A 319 -4.46 -3.33 6.79
C ALA A 319 -4.54 -4.42 7.87
N MET A 320 -4.06 -4.12 9.08
CA MET A 320 -4.17 -4.97 10.26
C MET A 320 -5.42 -4.66 11.11
N GLU A 321 -6.31 -3.80 10.62
CA GLU A 321 -7.51 -3.31 11.33
C GLU A 321 -7.19 -2.66 12.70
N CYS A 322 -5.94 -2.24 12.90
CA CYS A 322 -5.55 -1.48 14.08
C CYS A 322 -6.24 -0.11 14.04
N PRO A 323 -6.94 0.33 15.10
CA PRO A 323 -7.49 1.67 15.19
C PRO A 323 -6.43 2.72 14.90
N THR A 324 -6.64 3.58 13.91
CA THR A 324 -5.56 4.37 13.32
C THR A 324 -5.87 5.88 13.36
N VAL A 325 -4.96 6.65 13.97
CA VAL A 325 -4.94 8.12 13.87
C VAL A 325 -3.78 8.55 12.99
N VAL A 326 -4.09 9.27 11.91
CA VAL A 326 -3.08 9.83 11.00
C VAL A 326 -2.97 11.32 11.20
N VAL A 327 -1.75 11.80 11.46
CA VAL A 327 -1.41 13.23 11.48
C VAL A 327 -1.00 13.64 10.07
N SER A 328 -1.77 14.50 9.44
CA SER A 328 -1.55 14.96 8.07
C SER A 328 -1.25 16.46 8.03
N ARG A 329 -0.28 16.82 7.19
CA ARG A 329 0.04 18.24 6.92
C ARG A 329 -0.91 18.91 5.92
N HIS A 330 -1.77 18.14 5.26
CA HIS A 330 -2.68 18.65 4.24
C HIS A 330 -3.82 19.42 4.91
N PRO A 331 -4.06 20.70 4.57
CA PRO A 331 -5.10 21.49 5.22
C PRO A 331 -6.49 20.96 4.87
N GLN A 332 -7.45 21.13 5.78
CA GLN A 332 -8.87 20.89 5.49
C GLN A 332 -9.31 21.81 4.34
N GLY A 333 -10.07 21.27 3.39
CA GLY A 333 -10.44 22.03 2.20
C GLY A 333 -9.32 22.26 1.17
N GLY A 334 -8.13 21.68 1.37
CA GLY A 334 -7.06 21.66 0.37
C GLY A 334 -7.43 20.84 -0.87
N ASP A 335 -6.57 20.87 -1.89
CA ASP A 335 -6.80 20.13 -3.15
C ASP A 335 -6.96 18.61 -2.87
N PRO A 336 -8.14 18.04 -3.10
CA PRO A 336 -8.42 16.64 -2.79
C PRO A 336 -7.62 15.67 -3.69
N ASP A 337 -7.16 16.11 -4.87
CA ASP A 337 -6.34 15.31 -5.78
C ASP A 337 -4.83 15.42 -5.51
N HIS A 338 -4.43 16.26 -4.56
CA HIS A 338 -3.02 16.40 -4.21
C HIS A 338 -2.42 15.09 -3.66
N ALA A 339 -1.13 14.86 -3.93
CA ALA A 339 -0.39 13.66 -3.50
C ALA A 339 -0.26 13.48 -1.97
N ASN A 340 -0.63 14.48 -1.17
CA ASN A 340 -0.68 14.41 0.30
C ASN A 340 -2.12 14.48 0.83
N SER A 341 -3.12 14.44 -0.05
CA SER A 341 -4.51 14.53 0.37
C SER A 341 -4.97 13.24 1.05
N PRO A 342 -5.53 13.30 2.25
CA PRO A 342 -6.14 12.13 2.89
C PRO A 342 -7.35 11.58 2.14
N VAL A 343 -7.99 12.36 1.27
CA VAL A 343 -9.04 11.87 0.37
C VAL A 343 -8.47 10.80 -0.55
N ARG A 344 -7.21 10.96 -1.01
CA ARG A 344 -6.51 9.97 -1.84
C ARG A 344 -5.87 8.85 -1.03
N PHE A 345 -5.21 9.18 0.08
CA PHE A 345 -4.30 8.29 0.78
C PHE A 345 -4.62 8.14 2.27
N GLY A 346 -5.82 8.48 2.71
CA GLY A 346 -6.22 8.21 4.09
C GLY A 346 -6.20 6.72 4.41
N PRO A 347 -6.14 6.34 5.70
CA PRO A 347 -6.22 4.94 6.08
C PRO A 347 -7.56 4.33 5.70
N ARG A 348 -7.56 3.04 5.34
CA ARG A 348 -8.75 2.26 5.00
C ARG A 348 -8.88 1.08 5.96
N CYS A 349 -9.47 1.35 7.12
CA CYS A 349 -9.87 0.37 8.12
C CYS A 349 -11.20 0.82 8.75
N LEU A 350 -11.79 -0.05 9.56
CA LEU A 350 -13.09 0.22 10.18
C LEU A 350 -13.05 1.43 11.14
N ARG A 351 -11.91 1.65 11.78
CA ARG A 351 -11.75 2.65 12.84
C ARG A 351 -10.55 3.54 12.59
N TYR A 352 -10.78 4.72 12.04
CA TYR A 352 -9.69 5.67 11.81
C TYR A 352 -10.12 7.13 12.01
N ARG A 353 -9.12 7.98 12.21
CA ARG A 353 -9.23 9.45 12.18
C ARG A 353 -8.05 10.03 11.41
N VAL A 354 -8.32 11.06 10.65
CA VAL A 354 -7.26 11.90 10.06
C VAL A 354 -7.32 13.26 10.70
N VAL A 355 -6.24 13.66 11.34
CA VAL A 355 -6.11 14.96 12.01
C VAL A 355 -5.31 15.88 11.11
N GLN A 356 -5.93 17.00 10.71
CA GLN A 356 -5.41 17.96 9.74
C GLN A 356 -5.47 19.37 10.30
N PRO A 357 -4.58 20.29 9.87
CA PRO A 357 -4.76 21.71 10.18
C PRO A 357 -6.03 22.22 9.50
N ALA A 358 -6.79 23.05 10.21
CA ALA A 358 -8.01 23.66 9.66
C ALA A 358 -7.70 24.52 8.43
N VAL A 359 -6.60 25.26 8.48
CA VAL A 359 -6.06 26.07 7.37
C VAL A 359 -4.57 25.81 7.20
N GLY A 360 -4.04 26.03 6.01
CA GLY A 360 -2.60 25.97 5.80
C GLY A 360 -1.88 27.16 6.44
N ALA A 361 -0.64 26.97 6.85
CA ALA A 361 0.21 28.05 7.36
C ALA A 361 0.67 28.96 6.21
N GLY A 362 0.65 30.25 6.41
CA GLY A 362 1.06 31.24 5.41
C GLY A 362 0.26 31.08 4.10
N ASP A 363 0.97 30.93 2.98
CA ASP A 363 0.36 30.81 1.63
C ASP A 363 -0.05 29.39 1.23
N CYS A 364 0.03 28.41 2.14
CA CYS A 364 -0.32 27.00 1.87
C CYS A 364 -1.84 26.78 1.79
N ARG A 365 -2.51 27.31 0.78
CA ARG A 365 -3.99 27.22 0.67
C ARG A 365 -4.48 25.85 0.20
N SER A 366 -3.98 25.37 -0.94
CA SER A 366 -4.43 24.11 -1.56
C SER A 366 -3.64 22.90 -1.08
N ALA A 367 -2.38 23.08 -0.70
CA ALA A 367 -1.48 22.06 -0.16
C ALA A 367 -0.26 22.69 0.51
N CYS A 368 0.39 21.96 1.40
CA CYS A 368 1.65 22.39 1.99
C CYS A 368 2.82 22.13 1.02
N GLY A 369 3.46 23.21 0.55
CA GLY A 369 4.63 23.17 -0.35
C GLY A 369 5.98 23.18 0.38
N SER A 370 6.02 23.30 1.72
CA SER A 370 7.26 23.34 2.50
C SER A 370 8.04 22.03 2.46
N THR A 371 9.36 22.14 2.48
CA THR A 371 10.29 21.02 2.69
C THR A 371 10.49 20.70 4.15
N GLU A 372 10.32 21.71 5.04
CA GLU A 372 10.45 21.59 6.49
C GLU A 372 9.08 21.45 7.17
N PRO A 373 9.01 20.93 8.43
CA PRO A 373 7.77 20.87 9.20
C PRO A 373 7.13 22.26 9.32
N HIS A 374 5.98 22.43 8.66
CA HIS A 374 5.28 23.70 8.52
C HIS A 374 3.79 23.54 8.90
N CYS A 375 2.91 23.25 7.96
CA CYS A 375 1.49 23.04 8.25
C CYS A 375 1.23 21.91 9.26
N ILE A 376 2.08 20.90 9.33
CA ILE A 376 1.93 19.80 10.28
C ILE A 376 2.07 20.26 11.75
N LYS A 377 2.81 21.36 12.00
CA LYS A 377 2.92 21.95 13.34
C LYS A 377 1.64 22.62 13.84
N LEU A 378 0.70 22.90 12.94
CA LEU A 378 -0.63 23.42 13.31
C LEU A 378 -1.55 22.32 13.84
N VAL A 379 -1.19 21.05 13.68
CA VAL A 379 -1.89 19.93 14.30
C VAL A 379 -1.44 19.83 15.75
N THR A 380 -2.31 20.23 16.68
CA THR A 380 -1.99 20.28 18.11
C THR A 380 -2.11 18.90 18.75
N VAL A 381 -1.44 18.72 19.88
CA VAL A 381 -1.53 17.48 20.67
C VAL A 381 -2.95 17.22 21.14
N GLU A 382 -3.69 18.28 21.51
CA GLU A 382 -5.12 18.22 21.85
C GLU A 382 -5.95 17.54 20.79
N MET A 383 -5.79 17.97 19.53
CA MET A 383 -6.56 17.42 18.40
C MET A 383 -6.29 15.93 18.23
N VAL A 384 -5.01 15.52 18.32
CA VAL A 384 -4.60 14.14 18.15
C VAL A 384 -5.03 13.28 19.35
N ALA A 385 -4.89 13.80 20.59
CA ALA A 385 -5.32 13.12 21.80
C ALA A 385 -6.84 12.88 21.81
N SER A 386 -7.64 13.89 21.44
CA SER A 386 -9.10 13.75 21.32
C SER A 386 -9.47 12.65 20.33
N ALA A 387 -8.84 12.64 19.14
CA ALA A 387 -9.07 11.61 18.12
C ALA A 387 -8.67 10.20 18.60
N ALA A 388 -7.55 10.10 19.31
CA ALA A 388 -7.04 8.85 19.86
C ALA A 388 -7.97 8.29 20.96
N LEU A 389 -8.38 9.12 21.90
CA LEU A 389 -9.28 8.74 22.98
C LEU A 389 -10.68 8.37 22.44
N ASP A 390 -11.18 9.03 21.40
CA ASP A 390 -12.44 8.66 20.75
C ASP A 390 -12.38 7.24 20.16
N LEU A 391 -11.26 6.86 19.55
CA LEU A 391 -11.08 5.51 19.04
C LEU A 391 -10.93 4.46 20.17
N LEU A 392 -10.21 4.78 21.24
CA LEU A 392 -10.03 3.86 22.38
C LEU A 392 -11.34 3.62 23.14
N ARG A 393 -12.18 4.65 23.36
CA ARG A 393 -13.47 4.53 24.07
C ARG A 393 -14.46 3.61 23.36
N LYS A 394 -14.46 3.58 22.04
CA LYS A 394 -15.36 2.73 21.27
C LYS A 394 -15.06 1.23 21.40
N GLU A 395 -13.86 0.86 21.85
CA GLU A 395 -13.57 -0.53 22.21
C GLU A 395 -14.22 -0.97 23.53
N GLN A 396 -14.28 -0.08 24.49
CA GLN A 396 -14.88 -0.41 25.81
C GLN A 396 -16.39 -0.65 25.71
N CYS A 397 -17.08 -0.08 24.70
CA CYS A 397 -18.51 -0.33 24.45
C CYS A 397 -18.77 -1.56 23.56
N ALA A 398 -17.77 -2.08 22.85
CA ALA A 398 -17.87 -3.19 21.89
C ALA A 398 -17.14 -4.45 22.36
N ALA A 399 -17.07 -4.69 23.68
CA ALA A 399 -16.50 -5.91 24.26
C ALA A 399 -17.40 -7.14 23.98
N VAL A 400 -17.52 -7.49 22.67
CA VAL A 400 -17.82 -8.84 22.22
C VAL A 400 -16.48 -9.47 21.87
N PRO A 401 -16.13 -10.65 22.41
CA PRO A 401 -14.80 -11.24 22.23
C PRO A 401 -14.47 -11.41 20.75
N HIS A 402 -13.39 -10.81 20.30
CA HIS A 402 -12.86 -10.91 18.92
C HIS A 402 -12.54 -12.35 18.47
N GLU A 403 -12.51 -13.32 19.38
CA GLU A 403 -12.27 -14.74 19.07
C GLU A 403 -13.45 -15.42 18.35
N ILE A 404 -14.68 -14.94 18.50
CA ILE A 404 -15.87 -15.64 17.96
C ILE A 404 -16.14 -15.29 16.49
N GLN A 405 -15.78 -14.09 16.02
CA GLN A 405 -16.05 -13.69 14.63
C GLN A 405 -15.00 -14.20 13.61
N ARG A 406 -13.77 -14.46 14.06
CA ARG A 406 -12.74 -15.03 13.17
C ARG A 406 -12.84 -16.56 13.04
N SER A 407 -13.40 -17.26 14.01
CA SER A 407 -13.65 -18.71 13.95
C SER A 407 -14.76 -19.10 12.98
N SER A 408 -15.78 -18.26 12.78
CA SER A 408 -16.94 -18.62 11.95
C SER A 408 -16.65 -18.60 10.45
N VAL A 409 -15.72 -17.74 9.99
CA VAL A 409 -15.35 -17.67 8.57
C VAL A 409 -14.39 -18.79 8.21
N VAL A 410 -13.46 -19.17 9.11
CA VAL A 410 -12.54 -20.30 8.89
C VAL A 410 -13.28 -21.64 9.00
N ALA A 411 -14.27 -21.75 9.90
CA ALA A 411 -15.09 -22.97 10.03
C ALA A 411 -16.02 -23.22 8.82
N ALA A 412 -16.46 -22.17 8.14
CA ALA A 412 -17.29 -22.29 6.94
C ALA A 412 -16.50 -22.81 5.72
N VAL A 413 -15.21 -22.49 5.63
CA VAL A 413 -14.33 -22.94 4.54
C VAL A 413 -13.89 -24.42 4.74
N ILE A 414 -13.79 -24.89 6.00
CA ILE A 414 -13.37 -26.27 6.28
C ILE A 414 -14.55 -27.26 6.14
N ARG A 415 -15.79 -26.82 6.33
CA ARG A 415 -16.97 -27.72 6.18
C ARG A 415 -17.42 -27.97 4.74
N SER A 416 -16.92 -27.25 3.77
CA SER A 416 -17.27 -27.45 2.35
C SER A 416 -16.40 -28.49 1.63
N ASN A 417 -15.40 -29.10 2.28
CA ASN A 417 -14.49 -30.07 1.68
C ASN A 417 -14.69 -31.54 2.15
N ASP A 418 -15.61 -31.80 3.07
CA ASP A 418 -15.78 -33.15 3.65
C ASP A 418 -17.04 -33.91 3.20
N GLU A 419 -17.76 -33.46 2.18
CA GLU A 419 -18.87 -34.25 1.60
C GLU A 419 -18.62 -34.60 0.14
N VAL A 420 -17.69 -35.54 -0.11
CA VAL A 420 -17.71 -36.42 -1.28
C VAL A 420 -17.55 -37.88 -0.81
N SER A 421 -18.64 -38.45 -0.33
CA SER A 421 -18.77 -39.88 -0.13
C SER A 421 -19.15 -40.51 -1.46
N VAL A 422 -18.23 -41.32 -2.00
CA VAL A 422 -18.47 -42.23 -3.13
C VAL A 422 -19.23 -43.43 -2.61
N PRO A 423 -20.39 -43.82 -3.18
CA PRO A 423 -21.05 -45.08 -2.82
C PRO A 423 -20.30 -46.26 -3.44
N ILE A 424 -19.83 -47.16 -2.58
CA ILE A 424 -19.34 -48.51 -3.00
C ILE A 424 -20.58 -49.35 -3.30
N SER A 425 -20.81 -49.72 -4.56
CA SER A 425 -21.77 -50.71 -4.93
C SER A 425 -21.16 -52.11 -4.74
N THR A 426 -21.60 -52.84 -3.73
CA THR A 426 -21.46 -54.29 -3.65
C THR A 426 -22.46 -54.94 -4.60
N GLY A 427 -21.98 -55.52 -5.70
CA GLY A 427 -22.72 -56.45 -6.55
C GLY A 427 -22.17 -57.83 -6.32
N ALA A 428 -22.99 -58.69 -5.73
CA ALA A 428 -22.75 -60.12 -5.67
C ALA A 428 -23.26 -60.79 -6.94
N ILE A 429 -22.58 -61.88 -7.27
CA ILE A 429 -22.71 -62.94 -8.27
C ILE A 429 -21.87 -62.74 -9.53
#